data_b14c4684a4336682a10bbaa343eb0a2c
#
_entry.id   b14c4684a4336682a10bbaa343eb0a2c
#
_cell.length_a   1.000
_cell.length_b   1.000
_cell.length_c   1.000
_cell.angle_alpha   90.00
_cell.angle_beta   90.00
_cell.angle_gamma   90.00
#
_symmetry.space_group_name_H-M   'P 1'
#
loop_
_entity.id
_entity.type
_entity.pdbx_description
1 polymer ?
#
loop_
_entity_poly.entity_id
_entity_poly.type
_entity_poly.pdbx_seq_one_letter_code
_entity_poly.pdbx_strand_id
1 'polypeptide(L)'
;YAAKDGSSLYLTIDSTLQNNCERELANCVDQNNDENRACSINKNAKTGDILAMATSPGYDLNDRNSIYSKKDQLTLEKYKEDNPDDEEGYNEKYAELREKQWKNKAITELYEPGSVFKVVTGSSALEEKVIDLNSTFTCNHSIQVADRTINCWTAGAHGTQDFTTAMTNSCNPAFIQIGQRLGIEKFCSYFRAYGFTEPTGIDLPGEASGLYVAEESMGIVELASCSFGQSNTVTPIQMITAYAAVINGGYLLQPHVVSKIVDNNGNVIQTVEKTVRRQVISEETSAEMRQVLESVVNNKGGTNPYIKDSLLNTSDAPDE
;
A
#
# COMPACT_ATOMS: atom_id res chain seq x y z
N TYR A 1 -16.45 27.25 30.73
CA TYR A 1 -15.30 27.81 30.02
C TYR A 1 -15.80 28.57 28.79
N ALA A 2 -15.28 29.77 28.55
CA ALA A 2 -15.55 30.48 27.31
C ALA A 2 -14.93 29.73 26.13
N ALA A 3 -15.64 29.67 25.00
CA ALA A 3 -15.10 29.10 23.77
C ALA A 3 -13.86 29.92 23.36
N LYS A 4 -12.82 29.23 22.94
CA LYS A 4 -11.64 29.83 22.31
C LYS A 4 -11.66 29.47 20.83
N ASP A 5 -11.32 30.45 20.00
CA ASP A 5 -11.16 30.20 18.58
C ASP A 5 -10.05 29.19 18.33
N GLY A 6 -10.28 28.28 17.39
CA GLY A 6 -9.30 27.28 16.98
C GLY A 6 -8.23 27.89 16.04
N SER A 7 -7.24 27.08 15.70
CA SER A 7 -6.22 27.43 14.70
C SER A 7 -6.60 26.89 13.32
N SER A 8 -6.04 27.48 12.27
CA SER A 8 -6.18 27.01 10.89
C SER A 8 -5.14 25.94 10.58
N LEU A 9 -5.56 24.86 9.93
CA LEU A 9 -4.68 23.81 9.41
C LEU A 9 -4.42 24.06 7.92
N TYR A 10 -3.17 24.06 7.54
CA TYR A 10 -2.74 24.01 6.15
C TYR A 10 -2.33 22.58 5.83
N LEU A 11 -2.91 22.02 4.77
CA LEU A 11 -2.70 20.64 4.42
C LEU A 11 -1.66 20.49 3.28
N THR A 12 -1.07 19.32 3.18
CA THR A 12 -0.22 18.91 2.06
C THR A 12 -1.03 18.48 0.84
N ILE A 13 -2.34 18.31 1.01
CA ILE A 13 -3.25 17.88 -0.06
C ILE A 13 -3.31 18.91 -1.17
N ASP A 14 -3.00 18.49 -2.39
CA ASP A 14 -3.23 19.26 -3.61
C ASP A 14 -4.66 19.01 -4.10
N SER A 15 -5.47 20.06 -4.15
CA SER A 15 -6.89 19.96 -4.49
C SER A 15 -7.12 19.47 -5.93
N THR A 16 -6.25 19.82 -6.87
CA THR A 16 -6.35 19.38 -8.26
C THR A 16 -6.05 17.89 -8.36
N LEU A 17 -4.99 17.45 -7.70
CA LEU A 17 -4.60 16.04 -7.66
C LEU A 17 -5.66 15.22 -6.92
N GLN A 18 -6.18 15.69 -5.79
CA GLN A 18 -7.26 15.03 -5.04
C GLN A 18 -8.50 14.81 -5.91
N ASN A 19 -8.99 15.88 -6.57
CA ASN A 19 -10.16 15.79 -7.46
C ASN A 19 -9.93 14.81 -8.63
N ASN A 20 -8.73 14.82 -9.21
CA ASN A 20 -8.39 13.88 -10.28
C ASN A 20 -8.39 12.43 -9.75
N CYS A 21 -7.79 12.17 -8.59
CA CYS A 21 -7.78 10.85 -7.98
C CYS A 21 -9.20 10.34 -7.67
N GLU A 22 -10.06 11.17 -7.11
CA GLU A 22 -11.45 10.82 -6.82
C GLU A 22 -12.22 10.44 -8.10
N ARG A 23 -12.09 11.26 -9.15
CA ARG A 23 -12.74 11.02 -10.44
C ARG A 23 -12.26 9.72 -11.09
N GLU A 24 -10.94 9.53 -11.21
CA GLU A 24 -10.39 8.35 -11.87
C GLU A 24 -10.62 7.08 -11.04
N LEU A 25 -10.62 7.18 -9.72
CA LEU A 25 -10.95 6.06 -8.85
C LEU A 25 -12.43 5.64 -9.02
N ALA A 26 -13.35 6.60 -9.09
CA ALA A 26 -14.77 6.32 -9.35
C ALA A 26 -14.97 5.68 -10.73
N ASN A 27 -14.31 6.21 -11.77
CA ASN A 27 -14.34 5.64 -13.12
C ASN A 27 -13.81 4.20 -13.14
N CYS A 28 -12.73 3.92 -12.42
CA CYS A 28 -12.14 2.59 -12.33
C CYS A 28 -13.11 1.59 -11.66
N VAL A 29 -13.73 1.99 -10.56
CA VAL A 29 -14.73 1.17 -9.86
C VAL A 29 -15.92 0.87 -10.75
N ASP A 30 -16.44 1.87 -11.46
CA ASP A 30 -17.58 1.69 -12.38
C ASP A 30 -17.24 0.78 -13.57
N GLN A 31 -16.07 0.96 -14.19
CA GLN A 31 -15.63 0.16 -15.35
C GLN A 31 -15.38 -1.31 -15.01
N ASN A 32 -14.94 -1.59 -13.79
CA ASN A 32 -14.66 -2.96 -13.35
C ASN A 32 -15.83 -3.61 -12.62
N ASN A 33 -16.96 -2.91 -12.47
CA ASN A 33 -18.10 -3.33 -11.64
C ASN A 33 -17.64 -3.78 -10.24
N ASP A 34 -16.69 -3.05 -9.67
CA ASP A 34 -16.14 -3.39 -8.36
C ASP A 34 -17.15 -2.99 -7.28
N GLU A 35 -17.70 -4.01 -6.63
CA GLU A 35 -18.66 -3.85 -5.53
C GLU A 35 -17.97 -3.50 -4.20
N ASN A 36 -16.64 -3.59 -4.14
CA ASN A 36 -15.87 -3.28 -2.94
C ASN A 36 -15.42 -1.82 -2.96
N ARG A 37 -15.08 -1.32 -1.77
CA ARG A 37 -14.47 0.00 -1.65
C ARG A 37 -13.06 -0.02 -2.23
N ALA A 38 -12.74 1.01 -3.01
CA ALA A 38 -11.40 1.25 -3.54
C ALA A 38 -10.75 2.47 -2.88
N CYS A 39 -9.42 2.56 -2.90
CA CYS A 39 -8.70 3.76 -2.47
C CYS A 39 -7.50 4.06 -3.36
N SER A 40 -7.11 5.34 -3.40
CA SER A 40 -5.90 5.84 -4.05
C SER A 40 -5.15 6.75 -3.09
N ILE A 41 -3.82 6.62 -3.04
CA ILE A 41 -2.95 7.47 -2.23
C ILE A 41 -1.84 7.99 -3.12
N ASN A 42 -1.62 9.31 -3.09
CA ASN A 42 -0.46 9.95 -3.70
C ASN A 42 0.42 10.52 -2.59
N LYS A 43 1.68 10.10 -2.57
CA LYS A 43 2.64 10.47 -1.53
C LYS A 43 3.93 10.97 -2.18
N ASN A 44 4.45 12.09 -1.68
CA ASN A 44 5.80 12.52 -2.00
C ASN A 44 6.82 11.62 -1.29
N ALA A 45 7.59 10.86 -2.06
CA ALA A 45 8.57 9.92 -1.52
C ALA A 45 9.74 10.61 -0.79
N LYS A 46 10.05 11.88 -1.11
CA LYS A 46 11.18 12.62 -0.54
C LYS A 46 10.84 13.33 0.77
N THR A 47 9.57 13.72 0.97
CA THR A 47 9.14 14.53 2.13
C THR A 47 8.21 13.78 3.09
N GLY A 48 7.44 12.83 2.60
CA GLY A 48 6.40 12.14 3.37
C GLY A 48 5.01 12.75 3.23
N ASP A 49 4.87 13.88 2.54
CA ASP A 49 3.61 14.56 2.29
C ASP A 49 2.60 13.65 1.58
N ILE A 50 1.39 13.62 2.06
CA ILE A 50 0.27 13.04 1.35
C ILE A 50 -0.35 14.12 0.47
N LEU A 51 -0.22 13.97 -0.84
CA LEU A 51 -0.70 14.94 -1.83
C LEU A 51 -2.14 14.68 -2.24
N ALA A 52 -2.60 13.44 -2.18
CA ALA A 52 -4.00 13.05 -2.35
C ALA A 52 -4.29 11.73 -1.64
N MET A 53 -5.50 11.59 -1.12
CA MET A 53 -5.98 10.35 -0.49
C MET A 53 -7.49 10.24 -0.75
N ALA A 54 -7.87 9.36 -1.69
CA ALA A 54 -9.23 9.18 -2.13
C ALA A 54 -9.77 7.78 -1.79
N THR A 55 -11.06 7.69 -1.51
CA THR A 55 -11.79 6.42 -1.31
C THR A 55 -13.06 6.46 -2.16
N SER A 56 -13.36 5.35 -2.85
CA SER A 56 -14.61 5.18 -3.59
C SER A 56 -15.37 3.94 -3.08
N PRO A 57 -16.71 3.99 -2.87
CA PRO A 57 -17.48 5.23 -2.87
C PRO A 57 -17.11 6.15 -1.71
N GLY A 58 -17.14 7.46 -1.97
CA GLY A 58 -17.10 8.50 -0.94
C GLY A 58 -18.48 8.73 -0.33
N TYR A 59 -18.64 9.79 0.45
CA TYR A 59 -19.94 10.23 0.97
C TYR A 59 -19.98 11.76 1.07
N ASP A 60 -21.18 12.35 1.04
CA ASP A 60 -21.36 13.78 1.24
C ASP A 60 -21.24 14.12 2.73
N LEU A 61 -20.34 15.02 3.09
CA LEU A 61 -20.17 15.50 4.47
C LEU A 61 -21.39 16.25 5.02
N ASN A 62 -22.23 16.81 4.13
CA ASN A 62 -23.47 17.47 4.50
C ASN A 62 -24.65 16.48 4.69
N ASP A 63 -24.52 15.28 4.13
CA ASP A 63 -25.48 14.15 4.30
C ASP A 63 -24.75 12.86 4.68
N ARG A 64 -24.01 12.90 5.76
CA ARG A 64 -23.19 11.78 6.26
C ARG A 64 -23.98 10.54 6.67
N ASN A 65 -25.28 10.66 6.87
CA ASN A 65 -26.11 9.56 7.32
C ASN A 65 -26.60 8.66 6.18
N SER A 66 -26.74 9.15 4.98
CA SER A 66 -27.12 8.33 3.82
C SER A 66 -26.03 7.31 3.48
N ILE A 67 -26.45 6.12 3.02
CA ILE A 67 -25.52 5.09 2.51
C ILE A 67 -25.32 5.31 1.02
N TYR A 68 -24.07 5.54 0.59
CA TYR A 68 -23.72 5.87 -0.79
C TYR A 68 -23.29 4.64 -1.62
N SER A 69 -22.83 3.57 -0.97
CA SER A 69 -22.49 2.32 -1.64
C SER A 69 -23.73 1.58 -2.11
N LYS A 70 -23.86 1.34 -3.42
CA LYS A 70 -24.96 0.53 -4.00
C LYS A 70 -25.06 -0.86 -3.37
N LYS A 71 -23.91 -1.51 -3.15
CA LYS A 71 -23.85 -2.82 -2.49
C LYS A 71 -24.41 -2.78 -1.08
N ASP A 72 -24.02 -1.74 -0.31
CA ASP A 72 -24.47 -1.61 1.07
C ASP A 72 -25.97 -1.24 1.14
N GLN A 73 -26.49 -0.46 0.17
CA GLN A 73 -27.94 -0.19 0.01
C GLN A 73 -28.70 -1.49 -0.24
N LEU A 74 -28.26 -2.30 -1.22
CA LEU A 74 -28.86 -3.60 -1.52
C LEU A 74 -28.80 -4.56 -0.35
N THR A 75 -27.72 -4.50 0.44
CA THR A 75 -27.58 -5.31 1.67
C THR A 75 -28.64 -4.94 2.69
N LEU A 76 -28.92 -3.63 2.87
CA LEU A 76 -29.99 -3.15 3.76
C LEU A 76 -31.39 -3.49 3.26
N GLU A 77 -31.63 -3.32 1.96
CA GLU A 77 -32.90 -3.67 1.34
C GLU A 77 -33.19 -5.15 1.53
N LYS A 78 -32.23 -6.01 1.23
CA LYS A 78 -32.35 -7.45 1.42
C LYS A 78 -32.58 -7.83 2.88
N TYR A 79 -31.87 -7.21 3.81
CA TYR A 79 -32.05 -7.46 5.24
C TYR A 79 -33.52 -7.17 5.65
N LYS A 80 -34.05 -6.04 5.18
CA LYS A 80 -35.42 -5.63 5.46
C LYS A 80 -36.48 -6.57 4.84
N GLU A 81 -36.20 -7.09 3.63
CA GLU A 81 -37.07 -8.09 2.97
C GLU A 81 -37.08 -9.43 3.72
N ASP A 82 -35.88 -9.90 4.13
CA ASP A 82 -35.71 -11.18 4.82
C ASP A 82 -36.20 -11.12 6.29
N ASN A 83 -36.23 -9.94 6.91
CA ASN A 83 -36.58 -9.73 8.32
C ASN A 83 -37.52 -8.51 8.50
N PRO A 84 -38.77 -8.57 7.98
CA PRO A 84 -39.65 -7.39 7.90
C PRO A 84 -40.05 -6.80 9.26
N ASP A 85 -40.04 -7.59 10.34
CA ASP A 85 -40.46 -7.20 11.68
C ASP A 85 -39.26 -6.92 12.63
N ASP A 86 -38.01 -7.08 12.14
CA ASP A 86 -36.79 -6.86 12.92
C ASP A 86 -36.22 -5.44 12.70
N GLU A 87 -36.87 -4.46 13.31
CA GLU A 87 -36.44 -3.06 13.24
C GLU A 87 -35.11 -2.82 13.97
N GLU A 88 -34.85 -3.53 15.07
CA GLU A 88 -33.62 -3.41 15.86
C GLU A 88 -32.41 -3.89 15.06
N GLY A 89 -32.47 -5.08 14.49
CA GLY A 89 -31.39 -5.63 13.65
C GLY A 89 -31.15 -4.81 12.37
N TYR A 90 -32.23 -4.25 11.77
CA TYR A 90 -32.08 -3.31 10.65
C TYR A 90 -31.28 -2.06 11.06
N ASN A 91 -31.60 -1.45 12.21
CA ASN A 91 -30.91 -0.27 12.72
C ASN A 91 -29.46 -0.56 13.07
N GLU A 92 -29.17 -1.73 13.66
CA GLU A 92 -27.80 -2.17 13.91
C GLU A 92 -27.01 -2.33 12.59
N LYS A 93 -27.59 -2.99 11.60
CA LYS A 93 -26.96 -3.19 10.28
C LYS A 93 -26.73 -1.88 9.55
N TYR A 94 -27.70 -0.96 9.59
CA TYR A 94 -27.56 0.37 9.04
C TYR A 94 -26.42 1.15 9.72
N ALA A 95 -26.33 1.10 11.06
CA ALA A 95 -25.27 1.77 11.81
C ALA A 95 -23.88 1.20 11.45
N GLU A 96 -23.74 -0.13 11.35
CA GLU A 96 -22.51 -0.80 10.93
C GLU A 96 -22.02 -0.31 9.57
N LEU A 97 -22.91 -0.30 8.56
CA LEU A 97 -22.58 0.11 7.19
C LEU A 97 -22.23 1.59 7.08
N ARG A 98 -22.97 2.44 7.81
CA ARG A 98 -22.71 3.87 7.91
C ARG A 98 -21.34 4.14 8.54
N GLU A 99 -21.00 3.49 9.64
CA GLU A 99 -19.70 3.65 10.32
C GLU A 99 -18.56 3.13 9.46
N LYS A 100 -18.78 2.04 8.72
CA LYS A 100 -17.82 1.52 7.73
C LYS A 100 -17.57 2.56 6.63
N GLN A 101 -18.59 3.23 6.12
CA GLN A 101 -18.50 4.29 5.10
C GLN A 101 -17.64 5.47 5.57
N TRP A 102 -17.71 5.84 6.86
CA TRP A 102 -16.95 6.97 7.42
C TRP A 102 -15.47 6.65 7.60
N LYS A 103 -15.08 5.38 7.66
CA LYS A 103 -13.68 4.99 7.83
C LYS A 103 -12.88 5.30 6.57
N ASN A 104 -11.71 5.90 6.75
CA ASN A 104 -10.75 6.09 5.67
C ASN A 104 -10.07 4.77 5.34
N LYS A 105 -10.47 4.15 4.21
CA LYS A 105 -9.95 2.85 3.76
C LYS A 105 -8.43 2.80 3.69
N ALA A 106 -7.79 3.89 3.28
CA ALA A 106 -6.35 3.95 3.09
C ALA A 106 -5.54 3.67 4.38
N ILE A 107 -6.13 3.95 5.55
CA ILE A 107 -5.46 3.80 6.85
C ILE A 107 -6.12 2.77 7.77
N THR A 108 -7.37 2.33 7.46
CA THR A 108 -8.15 1.47 8.38
C THR A 108 -8.36 0.06 7.88
N GLU A 109 -8.31 -0.19 6.57
CA GLU A 109 -8.58 -1.51 6.01
C GLU A 109 -7.29 -2.28 5.74
N LEU A 110 -7.34 -3.58 6.04
CA LEU A 110 -6.22 -4.50 5.86
C LEU A 110 -6.44 -5.34 4.60
N TYR A 111 -5.36 -5.58 3.88
CA TYR A 111 -5.36 -6.44 2.70
C TYR A 111 -4.03 -7.20 2.57
N GLU A 112 -4.05 -8.34 1.92
CA GLU A 112 -2.83 -9.01 1.49
C GLU A 112 -2.21 -8.22 0.33
N PRO A 113 -0.99 -7.68 0.45
CA PRO A 113 -0.43 -6.78 -0.55
C PRO A 113 -0.13 -7.49 -1.89
N GLY A 114 -0.01 -8.82 -1.89
CA GLY A 114 0.31 -9.57 -3.08
C GLY A 114 1.63 -9.14 -3.71
N SER A 115 1.71 -9.16 -5.03
CA SER A 115 2.96 -8.94 -5.79
C SER A 115 3.63 -7.60 -5.57
N VAL A 116 2.93 -6.56 -5.10
CA VAL A 116 3.59 -5.28 -4.75
C VAL A 116 4.56 -5.43 -3.58
N PHE A 117 4.37 -6.44 -2.73
CA PHE A 117 5.27 -6.76 -1.62
C PHE A 117 6.64 -7.31 -2.09
N LYS A 118 6.74 -7.82 -3.31
CA LYS A 118 8.00 -8.31 -3.90
C LYS A 118 9.10 -7.26 -3.90
N VAL A 119 8.74 -5.99 -3.95
CA VAL A 119 9.65 -4.85 -3.84
C VAL A 119 10.37 -4.87 -2.48
N VAL A 120 9.66 -5.18 -1.41
CA VAL A 120 10.21 -5.31 -0.05
C VAL A 120 11.14 -6.52 0.04
N THR A 121 10.69 -7.68 -0.40
CA THR A 121 11.50 -8.92 -0.39
C THR A 121 12.77 -8.76 -1.23
N GLY A 122 12.64 -8.20 -2.44
CA GLY A 122 13.76 -8.00 -3.36
C GLY A 122 14.79 -7.02 -2.83
N SER A 123 14.36 -5.85 -2.35
CA SER A 123 15.27 -4.85 -1.79
C SER A 123 15.99 -5.35 -0.53
N SER A 124 15.30 -6.11 0.32
CA SER A 124 15.92 -6.72 1.51
C SER A 124 16.99 -7.75 1.14
N ALA A 125 16.73 -8.56 0.10
CA ALA A 125 17.67 -9.57 -0.36
C ALA A 125 18.91 -8.96 -1.05
N LEU A 126 18.75 -7.86 -1.77
CA LEU A 126 19.86 -7.07 -2.33
C LEU A 126 20.70 -6.44 -1.21
N GLU A 127 20.05 -5.81 -0.23
CA GLU A 127 20.74 -5.17 0.91
C GLU A 127 21.59 -6.16 1.71
N GLU A 128 21.08 -7.36 1.93
CA GLU A 128 21.82 -8.45 2.60
C GLU A 128 22.82 -9.15 1.69
N LYS A 129 22.90 -8.76 0.40
CA LYS A 129 23.81 -9.34 -0.60
C LYS A 129 23.67 -10.86 -0.76
N VAL A 130 22.47 -11.40 -0.41
CA VAL A 130 22.13 -12.81 -0.68
C VAL A 130 21.73 -13.04 -2.13
N ILE A 131 21.45 -11.95 -2.85
CA ILE A 131 21.30 -11.86 -4.30
C ILE A 131 21.99 -10.60 -4.82
N ASP A 132 22.21 -10.57 -6.14
CA ASP A 132 22.58 -9.39 -6.93
C ASP A 132 21.70 -9.32 -8.20
N LEU A 133 21.87 -8.30 -9.03
CA LEU A 133 21.10 -8.11 -10.26
C LEU A 133 21.30 -9.26 -11.27
N ASN A 134 22.43 -9.96 -11.22
CA ASN A 134 22.76 -11.09 -12.11
C ASN A 134 22.34 -12.46 -11.52
N SER A 135 21.87 -12.48 -10.30
CA SER A 135 21.41 -13.70 -9.65
C SER A 135 20.26 -14.33 -10.42
N THR A 136 20.33 -15.61 -10.71
CA THR A 136 19.34 -16.32 -11.50
C THR A 136 18.42 -17.20 -10.68
N PHE A 137 17.18 -17.32 -11.15
CA PHE A 137 16.08 -18.07 -10.53
C PHE A 137 15.36 -18.88 -11.61
N THR A 138 15.04 -20.14 -11.30
CA THR A 138 14.35 -21.01 -12.25
C THR A 138 12.88 -21.17 -11.84
N CYS A 139 12.00 -20.93 -12.80
CA CYS A 139 10.56 -21.11 -12.68
C CYS A 139 10.10 -22.22 -13.65
N ASN A 140 9.75 -23.38 -13.12
CA ASN A 140 9.16 -24.49 -13.86
C ASN A 140 7.63 -24.54 -13.70
N HIS A 141 6.96 -23.37 -13.71
CA HIS A 141 5.55 -23.15 -13.42
C HIS A 141 5.20 -23.29 -11.92
N SER A 142 5.86 -24.15 -11.18
CA SER A 142 5.64 -24.34 -9.74
C SER A 142 6.96 -24.57 -9.01
N ILE A 143 6.89 -24.45 -7.68
CA ILE A 143 7.98 -24.78 -6.76
C ILE A 143 7.42 -25.60 -5.59
N GLN A 144 8.17 -26.65 -5.19
CA GLN A 144 7.86 -27.43 -4.01
C GLN A 144 8.48 -26.78 -2.77
N VAL A 145 7.67 -26.52 -1.76
CA VAL A 145 8.10 -26.01 -0.44
C VAL A 145 7.52 -26.95 0.62
N ALA A 146 8.35 -27.73 1.26
CA ALA A 146 7.93 -28.82 2.14
C ALA A 146 6.92 -29.75 1.43
N ASP A 147 5.74 -29.91 2.02
CA ASP A 147 4.63 -30.72 1.51
C ASP A 147 3.71 -29.97 0.54
N ARG A 148 3.97 -28.67 0.26
CA ARG A 148 3.10 -27.82 -0.57
C ARG A 148 3.73 -27.50 -1.92
N THR A 149 2.93 -27.58 -2.97
CA THR A 149 3.29 -27.07 -4.31
C THR A 149 2.66 -25.69 -4.48
N ILE A 150 3.50 -24.69 -4.75
CA ILE A 150 3.05 -23.30 -5.00
C ILE A 150 3.25 -23.00 -6.48
N ASN A 151 2.17 -22.62 -7.16
CA ASN A 151 2.16 -22.34 -8.58
C ASN A 151 2.54 -20.90 -8.89
N CYS A 152 3.15 -20.70 -10.06
CA CYS A 152 3.24 -19.38 -10.67
C CYS A 152 1.85 -18.93 -11.14
N TRP A 153 1.67 -17.63 -11.28
CA TRP A 153 0.39 -17.06 -11.74
C TRP A 153 0.11 -17.35 -13.24
N THR A 154 1.16 -17.60 -14.04
CA THR A 154 1.04 -17.92 -15.46
C THR A 154 0.74 -19.40 -15.68
N ALA A 155 0.11 -19.71 -16.83
CA ALA A 155 -0.12 -21.10 -17.23
C ALA A 155 1.15 -21.84 -17.68
N GLY A 156 2.25 -21.10 -17.97
CA GLY A 156 3.53 -21.65 -18.43
C GLY A 156 4.68 -21.36 -17.46
N ALA A 157 5.83 -21.94 -17.75
CA ALA A 157 7.06 -21.70 -17.02
C ALA A 157 7.77 -20.46 -17.54
N HIS A 158 8.33 -19.62 -16.67
CA HIS A 158 9.20 -18.52 -17.08
C HIS A 158 10.63 -18.97 -17.45
N GLY A 159 11.00 -20.22 -17.10
CA GLY A 159 12.37 -20.71 -17.29
C GLY A 159 13.35 -20.07 -16.30
N THR A 160 14.62 -20.01 -16.70
CA THR A 160 15.68 -19.36 -15.91
C THR A 160 15.74 -17.88 -16.27
N GLN A 161 15.68 -17.02 -15.28
CA GLN A 161 15.60 -15.56 -15.40
C GLN A 161 16.46 -14.90 -14.33
N ASP A 162 17.02 -13.73 -14.64
CA ASP A 162 17.70 -12.89 -13.66
C ASP A 162 16.71 -12.19 -12.71
N PHE A 163 17.23 -11.44 -11.73
CA PHE A 163 16.40 -10.76 -10.75
C PHE A 163 15.46 -9.72 -11.38
N THR A 164 15.97 -8.90 -12.31
CA THR A 164 15.17 -7.87 -12.99
C THR A 164 14.03 -8.48 -13.81
N THR A 165 14.32 -9.54 -14.55
CA THR A 165 13.32 -10.29 -15.32
C THR A 165 12.31 -10.97 -14.39
N ALA A 166 12.74 -11.53 -13.25
CA ALA A 166 11.86 -12.15 -12.26
C ALA A 166 10.89 -11.14 -11.64
N MET A 167 11.35 -9.90 -11.38
CA MET A 167 10.51 -8.79 -10.92
C MET A 167 9.52 -8.37 -12.01
N THR A 168 9.98 -8.17 -13.24
CA THR A 168 9.15 -7.77 -14.39
C THR A 168 8.05 -8.79 -14.69
N ASN A 169 8.37 -10.09 -14.63
CA ASN A 169 7.42 -11.17 -14.79
C ASN A 169 6.57 -11.45 -13.55
N SER A 170 6.81 -10.75 -12.47
CA SER A 170 6.14 -10.98 -11.16
C SER A 170 6.14 -12.48 -10.77
N CYS A 171 7.26 -13.16 -10.95
CA CYS A 171 7.38 -14.62 -10.83
C CYS A 171 7.35 -15.09 -9.38
N ASN A 172 6.27 -15.78 -8.94
CA ASN A 172 6.16 -16.29 -7.57
C ASN A 172 7.27 -17.31 -7.20
N PRO A 173 7.58 -18.34 -8.03
CA PRO A 173 8.68 -19.26 -7.73
C PRO A 173 10.04 -18.60 -7.56
N ALA A 174 10.33 -17.53 -8.30
CA ALA A 174 11.57 -16.77 -8.14
C ALA A 174 11.59 -16.05 -6.77
N PHE A 175 10.50 -15.40 -6.38
CA PHE A 175 10.43 -14.69 -5.10
C PHE A 175 10.41 -15.60 -3.89
N ILE A 176 9.90 -16.83 -4.02
CA ILE A 176 10.04 -17.87 -3.00
C ILE A 176 11.52 -18.23 -2.82
N GLN A 177 12.27 -18.45 -3.92
CA GLN A 177 13.71 -18.72 -3.86
C GLN A 177 14.49 -17.55 -3.25
N ILE A 178 14.11 -16.30 -3.55
CA ILE A 178 14.71 -15.09 -2.96
C ILE A 178 14.45 -15.06 -1.45
N GLY A 179 13.20 -15.27 -1.01
CA GLY A 179 12.84 -15.30 0.40
C GLY A 179 13.56 -16.42 1.16
N GLN A 180 13.73 -17.61 0.54
CA GLN A 180 14.49 -18.71 1.12
C GLN A 180 15.98 -18.37 1.28
N ARG A 181 16.59 -17.64 0.32
CA ARG A 181 17.97 -17.14 0.45
C ARG A 181 18.10 -16.09 1.55
N LEU A 182 17.09 -15.21 1.70
CA LEU A 182 17.07 -14.20 2.76
C LEU A 182 16.92 -14.84 4.15
N GLY A 183 16.10 -15.88 4.28
CA GLY A 183 15.83 -16.59 5.53
C GLY A 183 14.83 -15.88 6.43
N ILE A 184 14.28 -16.63 7.38
CA ILE A 184 13.18 -16.19 8.27
C ILE A 184 13.59 -14.96 9.10
N GLU A 185 14.74 -15.05 9.80
CA GLU A 185 15.21 -13.98 10.70
C GLU A 185 15.34 -12.65 9.97
N LYS A 186 16.01 -12.64 8.82
CA LYS A 186 16.21 -11.41 8.03
C LYS A 186 14.91 -10.91 7.43
N PHE A 187 14.07 -11.81 6.88
CA PHE A 187 12.75 -11.45 6.39
C PHE A 187 11.93 -10.74 7.46
N CYS A 188 11.82 -11.29 8.66
CA CYS A 188 11.09 -10.69 9.78
C CYS A 188 11.72 -9.37 10.25
N SER A 189 13.06 -9.28 10.25
CA SER A 189 13.78 -8.05 10.59
C SER A 189 13.43 -6.92 9.63
N TYR A 190 13.46 -7.16 8.30
CA TYR A 190 13.08 -6.17 7.28
C TYR A 190 11.58 -5.88 7.29
N PHE A 191 10.71 -6.86 7.55
CA PHE A 191 9.28 -6.63 7.72
C PHE A 191 9.02 -5.60 8.82
N ARG A 192 9.71 -5.72 9.96
CA ARG A 192 9.70 -4.71 11.05
C ARG A 192 10.32 -3.39 10.63
N ALA A 193 11.49 -3.44 9.98
CA ALA A 193 12.21 -2.24 9.56
C ALA A 193 11.41 -1.38 8.58
N TYR A 194 10.66 -1.98 7.65
CA TYR A 194 9.75 -1.30 6.75
C TYR A 194 8.45 -0.80 7.41
N GLY A 195 8.25 -1.06 8.72
CA GLY A 195 7.15 -0.51 9.51
C GLY A 195 5.83 -1.28 9.42
N PHE A 196 5.83 -2.54 8.98
CA PHE A 196 4.60 -3.32 8.86
C PHE A 196 4.05 -3.86 10.18
N THR A 197 4.83 -3.81 11.26
CA THR A 197 4.43 -4.28 12.60
C THR A 197 3.88 -3.18 13.50
N GLU A 198 3.82 -1.95 13.00
CA GLU A 198 3.42 -0.77 13.77
C GLU A 198 2.66 0.23 12.88
N PRO A 199 1.84 1.13 13.44
CA PRO A 199 1.26 2.22 12.69
C PRO A 199 2.32 3.12 12.05
N THR A 200 2.00 3.74 10.91
CA THR A 200 2.91 4.67 10.23
C THR A 200 3.09 5.97 11.01
N GLY A 201 2.13 6.28 11.89
CA GLY A 201 2.10 7.51 12.66
C GLY A 201 1.61 8.71 11.84
N ILE A 202 0.83 8.47 10.78
CA ILE A 202 0.15 9.54 10.05
C ILE A 202 -0.70 10.37 11.01
N ASP A 203 -0.76 11.67 10.79
CA ASP A 203 -1.50 12.64 11.62
C ASP A 203 -3.03 12.60 11.38
N LEU A 204 -3.57 11.40 11.15
CA LEU A 204 -5.00 11.11 11.04
C LEU A 204 -5.42 10.10 12.11
N PRO A 205 -6.65 10.22 12.65
CA PRO A 205 -7.15 9.27 13.65
C PRO A 205 -7.54 7.92 13.03
N GLY A 206 -7.44 6.85 13.81
CA GLY A 206 -8.01 5.55 13.47
C GLY A 206 -7.14 4.67 12.59
N GLU A 207 -5.82 4.92 12.53
CA GLU A 207 -4.90 4.05 11.79
C GLU A 207 -4.90 2.63 12.38
N ALA A 208 -5.10 1.63 11.52
CA ALA A 208 -5.09 0.22 11.90
C ALA A 208 -3.66 -0.37 11.86
N SER A 209 -3.45 -1.43 12.63
CA SER A 209 -2.24 -2.25 12.57
C SER A 209 -2.49 -3.49 11.74
N GLY A 210 -1.51 -3.88 10.89
CA GLY A 210 -1.56 -5.11 10.11
C GLY A 210 -1.58 -6.38 10.97
N LEU A 211 -1.98 -7.48 10.36
CA LEU A 211 -1.83 -8.82 10.94
C LEU A 211 -0.69 -9.53 10.23
N TYR A 212 0.22 -10.12 10.96
CA TYR A 212 1.40 -10.76 10.41
C TYR A 212 1.79 -12.03 11.17
N VAL A 213 2.49 -12.92 10.47
CA VAL A 213 3.02 -14.15 11.07
C VAL A 213 4.23 -13.76 11.94
N ALA A 214 4.14 -14.04 13.24
CA ALA A 214 5.24 -13.79 14.17
C ALA A 214 6.45 -14.67 13.82
N GLU A 215 7.67 -14.16 14.09
CA GLU A 215 8.92 -14.84 13.75
C GLU A 215 9.00 -16.25 14.36
N GLU A 216 8.54 -16.41 15.59
CA GLU A 216 8.53 -17.68 16.32
C GLU A 216 7.58 -18.72 15.70
N SER A 217 6.59 -18.25 14.94
CA SER A 217 5.58 -19.09 14.27
C SER A 217 5.84 -19.25 12.78
N MET A 218 6.84 -18.55 12.24
CA MET A 218 7.13 -18.56 10.81
C MET A 218 7.93 -19.79 10.42
N GLY A 219 7.30 -20.70 9.66
CA GLY A 219 7.97 -21.81 9.00
C GLY A 219 8.39 -21.47 7.57
N ILE A 220 8.98 -22.47 6.87
CA ILE A 220 9.43 -22.27 5.48
C ILE A 220 8.27 -22.09 4.50
N VAL A 221 7.07 -22.58 4.81
CA VAL A 221 5.87 -22.43 3.99
C VAL A 221 5.31 -21.02 4.15
N GLU A 222 5.24 -20.52 5.37
CA GLU A 222 4.83 -19.14 5.67
C GLU A 222 5.81 -18.14 5.04
N LEU A 223 7.12 -18.37 5.19
CA LEU A 223 8.14 -17.53 4.53
C LEU A 223 7.93 -17.50 3.01
N ALA A 224 7.64 -18.65 2.39
CA ALA A 224 7.42 -18.74 0.96
C ALA A 224 6.23 -17.89 0.52
N SER A 225 5.08 -17.98 1.20
CA SER A 225 3.89 -17.17 0.88
C SER A 225 4.08 -15.69 1.19
N CYS A 226 4.71 -15.36 2.32
CA CYS A 226 5.03 -13.98 2.69
C CYS A 226 5.97 -13.30 1.70
N SER A 227 6.92 -14.07 1.08
CA SER A 227 7.91 -13.52 0.14
C SER A 227 7.29 -12.89 -1.12
N PHE A 228 6.06 -13.26 -1.49
CA PHE A 228 5.33 -12.65 -2.61
C PHE A 228 4.03 -11.95 -2.16
N GLY A 229 3.90 -11.67 -0.84
CA GLY A 229 2.89 -10.77 -0.29
C GLY A 229 1.57 -11.44 0.10
N GLN A 230 1.56 -12.73 0.41
CA GLN A 230 0.42 -13.43 0.99
C GLN A 230 0.66 -13.78 2.47
N SER A 231 -0.38 -14.19 3.19
CA SER A 231 -0.36 -14.57 4.61
C SER A 231 -0.10 -13.43 5.61
N ASN A 232 0.32 -12.25 5.17
CA ASN A 232 0.39 -11.04 5.99
C ASN A 232 -0.59 -10.01 5.43
N THR A 233 -1.26 -9.26 6.31
CA THR A 233 -2.12 -8.14 5.90
C THR A 233 -1.55 -6.81 6.39
N VAL A 234 -1.63 -5.82 5.54
CA VAL A 234 -1.11 -4.47 5.79
C VAL A 234 -2.14 -3.42 5.37
N THR A 235 -2.00 -2.19 5.85
CA THR A 235 -2.81 -1.08 5.34
C THR A 235 -2.20 -0.51 4.05
N PRO A 236 -3.02 0.10 3.16
CA PRO A 236 -2.49 0.80 1.99
C PRO A 236 -1.45 1.87 2.32
N ILE A 237 -1.62 2.60 3.44
CA ILE A 237 -0.65 3.62 3.86
C ILE A 237 0.69 3.01 4.30
N GLN A 238 0.69 1.84 4.97
CA GLN A 238 1.93 1.12 5.30
C GLN A 238 2.65 0.71 4.02
N MET A 239 1.92 0.14 3.05
CA MET A 239 2.53 -0.35 1.81
C MET A 239 3.17 0.78 0.98
N ILE A 240 2.46 1.90 0.76
CA ILE A 240 3.04 3.03 0.00
C ILE A 240 4.21 3.68 0.76
N THR A 241 4.18 3.67 2.09
CA THR A 241 5.28 4.21 2.92
C THR A 241 6.53 3.33 2.82
N ALA A 242 6.38 2.01 2.85
CA ALA A 242 7.48 1.08 2.60
C ALA A 242 8.02 1.19 1.17
N TYR A 243 7.12 1.28 0.17
CA TYR A 243 7.51 1.45 -1.23
C TYR A 243 8.30 2.75 -1.45
N ALA A 244 7.85 3.86 -0.85
CA ALA A 244 8.57 5.13 -0.90
C ALA A 244 9.98 5.01 -0.31
N ALA A 245 10.17 4.25 0.79
CA ALA A 245 11.48 4.02 1.36
C ALA A 245 12.41 3.28 0.39
N VAL A 246 11.91 2.33 -0.39
CA VAL A 246 12.73 1.61 -1.38
C VAL A 246 13.30 2.55 -2.44
N ILE A 247 12.59 3.61 -2.83
CA ILE A 247 12.97 4.47 -3.96
C ILE A 247 13.62 5.81 -3.57
N ASN A 248 13.60 6.20 -2.28
CA ASN A 248 14.03 7.53 -1.81
C ASN A 248 15.41 7.56 -1.14
N GLY A 249 16.23 6.53 -1.30
CA GLY A 249 17.52 6.38 -0.62
C GLY A 249 17.45 5.49 0.62
N GLY A 250 16.35 4.75 0.81
CA GLY A 250 16.17 3.79 1.91
C GLY A 250 15.53 4.36 3.17
N TYR A 251 15.05 5.60 3.15
CA TYR A 251 14.53 6.28 4.34
C TYR A 251 13.03 6.05 4.53
N LEU A 252 12.64 5.39 5.63
CA LEU A 252 11.24 5.27 6.03
C LEU A 252 10.77 6.59 6.64
N LEU A 253 9.92 7.32 5.91
CA LEU A 253 9.41 8.63 6.31
C LEU A 253 8.01 8.51 6.89
N GLN A 254 7.77 9.19 8.02
CA GLN A 254 6.42 9.33 8.57
C GLN A 254 5.53 10.08 7.58
N PRO A 255 4.40 9.52 7.13
CA PRO A 255 3.44 10.25 6.30
C PRO A 255 2.71 11.31 7.11
N HIS A 256 2.32 12.42 6.48
CA HIS A 256 1.54 13.46 7.11
C HIS A 256 0.67 14.22 6.10
N VAL A 257 -0.44 14.76 6.58
CA VAL A 257 -1.39 15.59 5.80
C VAL A 257 -1.40 17.05 6.25
N VAL A 258 -0.85 17.36 7.42
CA VAL A 258 -0.72 18.74 7.91
C VAL A 258 0.66 19.28 7.57
N SER A 259 0.72 20.41 6.86
CA SER A 259 1.99 21.10 6.58
C SER A 259 2.32 22.16 7.62
N LYS A 260 1.31 22.91 8.13
CA LYS A 260 1.49 23.90 9.20
C LYS A 260 0.19 24.21 9.93
N ILE A 261 0.33 24.74 11.13
CA ILE A 261 -0.75 25.24 11.98
C ILE A 261 -0.57 26.76 12.18
N VAL A 262 -1.63 27.53 11.99
CA VAL A 262 -1.60 29.00 12.06
C VAL A 262 -2.67 29.49 13.03
N ASP A 263 -2.35 30.45 13.91
CA ASP A 263 -3.31 31.07 14.82
C ASP A 263 -4.24 32.06 14.09
N ASN A 264 -5.23 32.61 14.83
CA ASN A 264 -6.19 33.56 14.29
C ASN A 264 -5.58 34.94 13.91
N ASN A 265 -4.35 35.22 14.33
CA ASN A 265 -3.62 36.43 14.00
C ASN A 265 -2.72 36.25 12.77
N GLY A 266 -2.70 35.04 12.16
CA GLY A 266 -1.85 34.70 11.04
C GLY A 266 -0.42 34.24 11.42
N ASN A 267 -0.13 34.05 12.72
CA ASN A 267 1.19 33.56 13.14
C ASN A 267 1.27 32.06 12.98
N VAL A 268 2.37 31.57 12.43
CA VAL A 268 2.64 30.13 12.36
C VAL A 268 2.98 29.61 13.75
N ILE A 269 2.11 28.71 14.27
CA ILE A 269 2.29 28.04 15.56
C ILE A 269 3.24 26.86 15.41
N GLN A 270 3.09 26.11 14.31
CA GLN A 270 3.87 24.91 14.02
C GLN A 270 4.01 24.71 12.51
N THR A 271 5.20 24.34 12.08
CA THR A 271 5.47 23.77 10.75
C THR A 271 5.80 22.29 10.93
N VAL A 272 5.21 21.44 10.10
CA VAL A 272 5.49 19.99 10.11
C VAL A 272 6.63 19.73 9.13
N GLU A 273 7.76 19.30 9.68
CA GLU A 273 8.96 18.98 8.90
C GLU A 273 9.00 17.49 8.57
N LYS A 274 9.74 17.14 7.52
CA LYS A 274 10.03 15.75 7.17
C LYS A 274 10.58 14.98 8.38
N THR A 275 9.90 13.91 8.77
CA THR A 275 10.33 13.04 9.87
C THR A 275 10.85 11.71 9.32
N VAL A 276 12.15 11.48 9.49
CA VAL A 276 12.80 10.20 9.17
C VAL A 276 12.66 9.27 10.37
N ARG A 277 11.91 8.19 10.23
CA ARG A 277 11.79 7.17 11.28
C ARG A 277 13.05 6.33 11.39
N ARG A 278 13.59 5.88 10.25
CA ARG A 278 14.85 5.11 10.13
C ARG A 278 15.29 5.01 8.67
N GLN A 279 16.52 4.62 8.45
CA GLN A 279 16.99 4.11 7.16
C GLN A 279 16.87 2.58 7.17
N VAL A 280 16.22 1.99 6.17
CA VAL A 280 15.91 0.55 6.09
C VAL A 280 16.90 -0.18 5.18
N ILE A 281 17.26 0.45 4.07
CA ILE A 281 18.24 -0.04 3.10
C ILE A 281 19.22 1.09 2.75
N SER A 282 20.34 0.74 2.17
CA SER A 282 21.34 1.72 1.70
C SER A 282 20.86 2.52 0.49
N GLU A 283 21.48 3.67 0.24
CA GLU A 283 21.23 4.46 -0.97
C GLU A 283 21.63 3.69 -2.23
N GLU A 284 22.64 2.82 -2.14
CA GLU A 284 23.08 1.94 -3.22
C GLU A 284 21.97 0.94 -3.61
N THR A 285 21.44 0.19 -2.65
CA THR A 285 20.33 -0.74 -2.86
C THR A 285 19.08 -0.01 -3.39
N SER A 286 18.80 1.18 -2.87
CA SER A 286 17.70 2.02 -3.36
C SER A 286 17.90 2.41 -4.84
N ALA A 287 19.13 2.75 -5.25
CA ALA A 287 19.44 3.08 -6.64
C ALA A 287 19.28 1.86 -7.57
N GLU A 288 19.76 0.69 -7.16
CA GLU A 288 19.57 -0.56 -7.90
C GLU A 288 18.07 -0.89 -8.05
N MET A 289 17.29 -0.76 -6.98
CA MET A 289 15.85 -1.02 -7.01
C MET A 289 15.09 -0.06 -7.93
N ARG A 290 15.49 1.22 -8.01
CA ARG A 290 14.87 2.15 -9.00
C ARG A 290 15.09 1.67 -10.43
N GLN A 291 16.30 1.20 -10.79
CA GLN A 291 16.57 0.66 -12.11
C GLN A 291 15.74 -0.60 -12.42
N VAL A 292 15.61 -1.50 -11.45
CA VAL A 292 14.78 -2.69 -11.57
C VAL A 292 13.31 -2.31 -11.78
N LEU A 293 12.78 -1.39 -10.97
CA LEU A 293 11.38 -0.97 -11.04
C LEU A 293 11.06 -0.19 -12.33
N GLU A 294 12.00 0.61 -12.84
CA GLU A 294 11.88 1.25 -14.14
C GLU A 294 11.72 0.20 -15.26
N SER A 295 12.48 -0.89 -15.21
CA SER A 295 12.37 -1.99 -16.16
C SER A 295 11.01 -2.67 -16.14
N VAL A 296 10.35 -2.76 -14.96
CA VAL A 296 8.99 -3.33 -14.83
C VAL A 296 7.95 -2.53 -15.62
N VAL A 297 8.10 -1.21 -15.68
CA VAL A 297 7.16 -0.30 -16.36
C VAL A 297 7.51 -0.13 -17.85
N ASN A 298 8.79 -0.02 -18.18
CA ASN A 298 9.25 0.29 -19.53
C ASN A 298 9.37 -0.94 -20.43
N ASN A 299 9.37 -2.13 -19.89
CA ASN A 299 9.51 -3.36 -20.67
C ASN A 299 8.17 -3.78 -21.29
N LYS A 300 8.10 -3.77 -22.64
CA LYS A 300 6.87 -4.09 -23.41
C LYS A 300 6.31 -5.51 -23.16
N GLY A 301 7.06 -6.38 -22.50
CA GLY A 301 6.65 -7.72 -22.10
C GLY A 301 6.32 -7.86 -20.60
N GLY A 302 6.37 -6.78 -19.84
CA GLY A 302 6.09 -6.79 -18.39
C GLY A 302 4.60 -6.94 -18.07
N THR A 303 4.31 -7.19 -16.80
CA THR A 303 2.94 -7.39 -16.29
C THR A 303 2.15 -6.09 -16.21
N ASN A 304 2.81 -4.93 -16.30
CA ASN A 304 2.17 -3.62 -16.26
C ASN A 304 1.95 -3.05 -17.66
N PRO A 305 0.82 -2.36 -17.92
CA PRO A 305 0.61 -1.67 -19.17
C PRO A 305 1.67 -0.55 -19.35
N TYR A 306 2.36 -0.58 -20.48
CA TYR A 306 3.25 0.51 -20.87
C TYR A 306 2.43 1.78 -21.12
N ILE A 307 2.63 2.80 -20.32
CA ILE A 307 2.03 4.12 -20.54
C ILE A 307 3.08 4.99 -21.21
N LYS A 308 2.91 5.17 -22.53
CA LYS A 308 3.78 6.06 -23.31
C LYS A 308 3.67 7.49 -22.76
N ASP A 309 4.82 8.15 -22.64
CA ASP A 309 4.92 9.53 -22.12
C ASP A 309 4.42 9.71 -20.68
N SER A 310 4.33 8.65 -19.87
CA SER A 310 4.09 8.80 -18.44
C SER A 310 5.34 9.38 -17.78
N LEU A 311 5.16 10.40 -16.93
CA LEU A 311 6.20 11.00 -16.08
C LEU A 311 6.65 10.06 -14.94
N LEU A 312 6.71 8.75 -15.17
CA LEU A 312 7.27 7.79 -14.21
C LEU A 312 8.79 7.88 -14.11
N ASN A 313 9.43 8.66 -14.98
CA ASN A 313 10.83 9.05 -14.85
C ASN A 313 10.95 10.23 -13.88
N THR A 314 10.80 9.96 -12.60
CA THR A 314 10.93 10.97 -11.54
C THR A 314 12.38 11.29 -11.18
N SER A 315 13.37 10.83 -11.94
CA SER A 315 14.77 11.20 -11.72
C SER A 315 15.14 12.57 -12.26
N ASP A 316 14.33 13.16 -13.15
CA ASP A 316 14.64 14.40 -13.86
C ASP A 316 13.57 15.51 -13.68
N ALA A 317 12.76 15.47 -12.61
CA ALA A 317 11.97 16.65 -12.26
C ALA A 317 12.95 17.77 -11.87
N PRO A 318 12.99 18.91 -12.56
CA PRO A 318 13.84 20.02 -12.15
C PRO A 318 13.44 20.46 -10.75
N ASP A 319 14.45 20.72 -9.93
CA ASP A 319 14.29 21.39 -8.64
C ASP A 319 13.83 22.84 -8.93
N GLU A 320 12.50 23.10 -8.91
CA GLU A 320 11.92 24.44 -8.81
C GLU A 320 11.24 24.63 -7.47
#